data_421221d54acc8456e2f11cdc3c627098
#
_entry.id   421221d54acc8456e2f11cdc3c627098
#
_cell.length_a   1.000
_cell.length_b   1.000
_cell.length_c   1.000
_cell.angle_alpha   90.00
_cell.angle_beta   90.00
_cell.angle_gamma   90.00
#
_symmetry.space_group_name_H-M   'P 1'
#
loop_
_entity.id
_entity.type
_entity.pdbx_description
1 polymer ?
#
loop_
_entity_poly.entity_id
_entity_poly.type
_entity_poly.pdbx_seq_one_letter_code
_entity_poly.pdbx_strand_id
1 'polypeptide(L)'
;MQDRRYGEVPVGAVFFAACDANYFKKFAPAFIGSIGEHSSTNIHIHVINPDDEVFALACYLNSRVSQHVTYTFQDSDLSNYTEEQKRALYASLRFLVAPFLLSHADQLMILDIDCLIMKNFDFGANPVGYFPREPLPGTVGWEAEGTKCAAGCVFLDKSALHIANAISETLGGLELKWFNDQIALNHVMNQVPQEFVRKFDSDFMDWEFKDGTAIWTGKGPRKYENVRYVEMQNKYADSIMNYDNETYIDKVILAPRLDIPFKQFDVVRAQSVNEPIRRHWANFIRQKVDDGYYKVSSPRWMFNAKIEKYFPNAQILVPHVEQHNWGGGHRTYFYMQTVFPWLFTVDPLGWAGGAQYIASFDSEAEYDSTTFNLMKERLGEGKFGHLQSDNTPWNKINDEYIIVPLQLPHDETIKYHSDFSVEEFVTALCEMAVDNPDMPQLVFKGHPVNLKSMQPLKEIIEGYKQLYVADANFNELVRKAQAMFVLNGGSGQEAMLHEIPVACFGRCDYAPAVINGDIKNPYGAWEAIQNDNWFKRLAMY
;
A
#
# COMPACT_ATOMS: atom_id res chain seq x y z
N MET A 1 14.48 -14.21 -11.33
CA MET A 1 13.66 -13.60 -10.23
C MET A 1 12.21 -13.84 -10.60
N GLN A 2 11.35 -14.22 -9.68
CA GLN A 2 9.93 -14.39 -9.96
C GLN A 2 9.31 -13.01 -10.05
N ASP A 3 8.47 -12.75 -11.06
CA ASP A 3 7.75 -11.48 -11.19
C ASP A 3 6.97 -11.17 -9.92
N ARG A 4 7.18 -9.98 -9.35
CA ARG A 4 6.48 -9.53 -8.16
C ARG A 4 5.38 -8.55 -8.57
N ARG A 5 4.13 -8.91 -8.31
CA ARG A 5 2.96 -8.06 -8.53
C ARG A 5 2.39 -7.56 -7.20
N TYR A 6 1.99 -6.28 -7.16
CA TYR A 6 1.42 -5.64 -5.98
C TYR A 6 0.50 -4.48 -6.37
N GLY A 7 -0.25 -3.96 -5.41
CA GLY A 7 -1.17 -2.85 -5.63
C GLY A 7 -2.61 -3.20 -5.28
N GLU A 8 -3.55 -2.47 -5.85
CA GLU A 8 -4.98 -2.60 -5.58
C GLU A 8 -5.71 -3.16 -6.80
N VAL A 9 -6.51 -4.22 -6.61
CA VAL A 9 -7.32 -4.80 -7.68
C VAL A 9 -8.62 -4.03 -7.89
N PRO A 10 -9.11 -3.93 -9.13
CA PRO A 10 -10.35 -3.24 -9.43
C PRO A 10 -11.58 -4.06 -8.99
N VAL A 11 -12.71 -3.36 -8.85
CA VAL A 11 -14.04 -3.96 -8.61
C VAL A 11 -15.07 -3.33 -9.55
N GLY A 12 -16.11 -4.08 -9.90
CA GLY A 12 -17.16 -3.62 -10.81
C GLY A 12 -16.70 -3.54 -12.27
N ALA A 13 -17.31 -2.64 -13.03
CA ALA A 13 -16.91 -2.35 -14.41
C ALA A 13 -15.76 -1.33 -14.42
N VAL A 14 -14.72 -1.58 -15.24
CA VAL A 14 -13.56 -0.70 -15.30
C VAL A 14 -13.03 -0.49 -16.71
N PHE A 15 -12.52 0.71 -16.98
CA PHE A 15 -11.58 0.95 -18.07
C PHE A 15 -10.20 0.45 -17.63
N PHE A 16 -9.62 -0.45 -18.39
CA PHE A 16 -8.35 -1.08 -18.06
C PHE A 16 -7.29 -0.78 -19.12
N ALA A 17 -6.12 -0.30 -18.67
CA ALA A 17 -4.93 -0.16 -19.49
C ALA A 17 -3.70 -0.75 -18.80
N ALA A 18 -2.70 -1.17 -19.59
CA ALA A 18 -1.41 -1.60 -19.09
C ALA A 18 -0.27 -0.95 -19.88
N CYS A 19 0.82 -0.57 -19.20
CA CYS A 19 1.93 0.13 -19.82
C CYS A 19 3.23 0.04 -19.00
N ASP A 20 4.33 0.52 -19.56
CA ASP A 20 5.55 0.81 -18.83
C ASP A 20 5.50 2.19 -18.14
N ALA A 21 6.52 2.48 -17.31
CA ALA A 21 6.63 3.73 -16.58
C ALA A 21 6.63 4.98 -17.47
N ASN A 22 7.26 4.93 -18.64
CA ASN A 22 7.35 6.09 -19.56
C ASN A 22 6.00 6.40 -20.19
N TYR A 23 5.29 5.37 -20.66
CA TYR A 23 3.95 5.53 -21.22
C TYR A 23 2.94 5.98 -20.17
N PHE A 24 3.05 5.47 -18.92
CA PHE A 24 2.23 5.96 -17.82
C PHE A 24 2.40 7.46 -17.62
N LYS A 25 3.62 7.93 -17.43
CA LYS A 25 3.90 9.37 -17.23
C LYS A 25 3.40 10.25 -18.36
N LYS A 26 3.45 9.74 -19.58
CA LYS A 26 3.08 10.51 -20.76
C LYS A 26 1.58 10.52 -21.04
N PHE A 27 0.88 9.40 -20.89
CA PHE A 27 -0.48 9.23 -21.39
C PHE A 27 -1.53 9.07 -20.30
N ALA A 28 -1.18 8.60 -19.10
CA ALA A 28 -2.17 8.39 -18.04
C ALA A 28 -2.95 9.66 -17.64
N PRO A 29 -2.36 10.87 -17.59
CA PRO A 29 -3.15 12.07 -17.31
C PRO A 29 -4.28 12.29 -18.31
N ALA A 30 -4.00 12.20 -19.60
CA ALA A 30 -5.01 12.38 -20.65
C ALA A 30 -6.04 11.24 -20.66
N PHE A 31 -5.60 10.00 -20.50
CA PHE A 31 -6.47 8.83 -20.39
C PHE A 31 -7.48 8.98 -19.25
N ILE A 32 -6.99 9.24 -18.03
CA ILE A 32 -7.82 9.44 -16.87
C ILE A 32 -8.71 10.69 -17.02
N GLY A 33 -8.18 11.80 -17.52
CA GLY A 33 -8.92 13.03 -17.75
C GLY A 33 -10.07 12.87 -18.72
N SER A 34 -9.86 12.18 -19.84
CA SER A 34 -10.90 11.92 -20.82
C SER A 34 -12.02 11.02 -20.25
N ILE A 35 -11.66 9.99 -19.47
CA ILE A 35 -12.66 9.16 -18.77
C ILE A 35 -13.41 9.99 -17.73
N GLY A 36 -12.68 10.80 -16.94
CA GLY A 36 -13.27 11.68 -15.91
C GLY A 36 -14.30 12.66 -16.45
N GLU A 37 -14.10 13.18 -17.68
CA GLU A 37 -15.04 14.09 -18.33
C GLU A 37 -16.29 13.37 -18.89
N HIS A 38 -16.14 12.13 -19.34
CA HIS A 38 -17.19 11.48 -20.16
C HIS A 38 -17.85 10.26 -19.51
N SER A 39 -17.31 9.71 -18.44
CA SER A 39 -17.84 8.49 -17.80
C SER A 39 -17.71 8.53 -16.28
N SER A 40 -18.59 7.82 -15.58
CA SER A 40 -18.47 7.55 -14.14
C SER A 40 -17.84 6.18 -13.84
N THR A 41 -17.47 5.42 -14.88
CA THR A 41 -16.87 4.08 -14.75
C THR A 41 -15.49 4.17 -14.11
N ASN A 42 -15.18 3.22 -13.23
CA ASN A 42 -13.88 3.11 -12.57
C ASN A 42 -12.74 2.88 -13.57
N ILE A 43 -11.51 3.16 -13.13
CA ILE A 43 -10.32 3.05 -13.95
C ILE A 43 -9.31 2.12 -13.27
N HIS A 44 -8.67 1.25 -14.03
CA HIS A 44 -7.54 0.47 -13.57
C HIS A 44 -6.35 0.57 -14.51
N ILE A 45 -5.17 0.83 -13.96
CA ILE A 45 -3.94 0.87 -14.75
C ILE A 45 -2.90 -0.08 -14.13
N HIS A 46 -2.37 -0.99 -14.95
CA HIS A 46 -1.27 -1.85 -14.59
C HIS A 46 0.04 -1.30 -15.15
N VAL A 47 1.05 -1.13 -14.28
CA VAL A 47 2.36 -0.57 -14.68
C VAL A 47 3.47 -1.55 -14.38
N ILE A 48 4.24 -1.91 -15.43
CA ILE A 48 5.45 -2.73 -15.28
C ILE A 48 6.67 -1.82 -15.02
N ASN A 49 7.51 -2.27 -14.10
CA ASN A 49 8.73 -1.59 -13.66
C ASN A 49 8.50 -0.09 -13.36
N PRO A 50 7.60 0.23 -12.41
CA PRO A 50 7.34 1.60 -12.00
C PRO A 50 8.58 2.23 -11.35
N ASP A 51 8.76 3.52 -11.55
CA ASP A 51 9.70 4.34 -10.80
C ASP A 51 8.97 5.22 -9.75
N ASP A 52 9.73 5.92 -8.92
CA ASP A 52 9.18 6.79 -7.88
C ASP A 52 8.24 7.88 -8.42
N GLU A 53 8.48 8.35 -9.65
CA GLU A 53 7.63 9.36 -10.28
C GLU A 53 6.27 8.78 -10.69
N VAL A 54 6.23 7.51 -11.11
CA VAL A 54 4.97 6.80 -11.37
C VAL A 54 4.10 6.75 -10.11
N PHE A 55 4.69 6.43 -8.96
CA PHE A 55 3.95 6.39 -7.70
C PHE A 55 3.43 7.78 -7.29
N ALA A 56 4.27 8.80 -7.40
CA ALA A 56 3.86 10.17 -7.09
C ALA A 56 2.74 10.67 -8.02
N LEU A 57 2.87 10.43 -9.32
CA LEU A 57 1.85 10.80 -10.30
C LEU A 57 0.55 10.02 -10.08
N ALA A 58 0.60 8.72 -9.78
CA ALA A 58 -0.57 7.92 -9.48
C ALA A 58 -1.34 8.47 -8.27
N CYS A 59 -0.63 8.84 -7.19
CA CYS A 59 -1.22 9.49 -6.01
C CYS A 59 -1.91 10.81 -6.38
N TYR A 60 -1.24 11.63 -7.18
CA TYR A 60 -1.78 12.91 -7.63
C TYR A 60 -3.05 12.72 -8.48
N LEU A 61 -3.01 11.84 -9.48
CA LEU A 61 -4.14 11.58 -10.38
C LEU A 61 -5.37 11.06 -9.65
N ASN A 62 -5.19 10.22 -8.61
CA ASN A 62 -6.30 9.74 -7.78
C ASN A 62 -7.09 10.85 -7.08
N SER A 63 -6.46 11.99 -6.85
CA SER A 63 -7.11 13.12 -6.16
C SER A 63 -7.82 14.06 -7.12
N ARG A 64 -7.68 13.83 -8.42
CA ARG A 64 -8.13 14.77 -9.46
C ARG A 64 -9.43 14.38 -10.15
N VAL A 65 -9.90 13.16 -9.95
CA VAL A 65 -11.14 12.64 -10.55
C VAL A 65 -12.04 12.04 -9.49
N SER A 66 -13.35 12.04 -9.74
CA SER A 66 -14.34 11.44 -8.84
C SER A 66 -14.41 9.91 -8.99
N GLN A 67 -13.96 9.37 -10.12
CA GLN A 67 -13.89 7.94 -10.38
C GLN A 67 -12.91 7.26 -9.43
N HIS A 68 -13.19 6.00 -9.11
CA HIS A 68 -12.25 5.16 -8.40
C HIS A 68 -11.14 4.71 -9.35
N VAL A 69 -9.93 5.25 -9.18
CA VAL A 69 -8.74 4.83 -9.93
C VAL A 69 -7.91 3.89 -9.08
N THR A 70 -7.69 2.68 -9.58
CA THR A 70 -6.85 1.67 -8.95
C THR A 70 -5.61 1.39 -9.79
N TYR A 71 -4.54 0.95 -9.14
CA TYR A 71 -3.28 0.63 -9.80
C TYR A 71 -2.75 -0.70 -9.32
N THR A 72 -2.23 -1.50 -10.26
CA THR A 72 -1.35 -2.62 -9.95
C THR A 72 0.00 -2.41 -10.60
N PHE A 73 1.05 -2.89 -9.94
CA PHE A 73 2.43 -2.74 -10.35
C PHE A 73 3.10 -4.10 -10.46
N GLN A 74 4.07 -4.21 -11.35
CA GLN A 74 4.85 -5.44 -11.55
C GLN A 74 6.32 -5.10 -11.66
N ASP A 75 7.15 -5.71 -10.82
CA ASP A 75 8.60 -5.68 -10.95
C ASP A 75 9.03 -6.92 -11.74
N SER A 76 9.71 -6.71 -12.87
CA SER A 76 10.17 -7.76 -13.78
C SER A 76 11.62 -7.50 -14.18
N ASP A 77 12.44 -8.55 -14.19
CA ASP A 77 13.78 -8.48 -14.72
C ASP A 77 13.75 -8.64 -16.25
N LEU A 78 13.90 -7.52 -16.94
CA LEU A 78 13.93 -7.46 -18.41
C LEU A 78 15.35 -7.28 -18.96
N SER A 79 16.39 -7.54 -18.20
CA SER A 79 17.78 -7.34 -18.60
C SER A 79 18.18 -8.18 -19.83
N ASN A 80 17.60 -9.36 -19.97
CA ASN A 80 17.86 -10.30 -21.08
C ASN A 80 16.97 -10.08 -22.31
N TYR A 81 16.07 -9.08 -22.29
CA TYR A 81 15.15 -8.81 -23.41
C TYR A 81 15.72 -7.73 -24.33
N THR A 82 15.60 -7.93 -25.63
CA THR A 82 15.86 -6.87 -26.62
C THR A 82 14.79 -5.79 -26.52
N GLU A 83 15.05 -4.60 -27.04
CA GLU A 83 14.05 -3.51 -27.04
C GLU A 83 12.78 -3.86 -27.84
N GLU A 84 12.90 -4.67 -28.88
CA GLU A 84 11.75 -5.18 -29.62
C GLU A 84 10.91 -6.13 -28.77
N GLN A 85 11.55 -7.06 -28.05
CA GLN A 85 10.87 -7.97 -27.13
C GLN A 85 10.19 -7.22 -25.97
N LYS A 86 10.85 -6.20 -25.42
CA LYS A 86 10.23 -5.34 -24.38
C LYS A 86 8.98 -4.66 -24.90
N ARG A 87 9.03 -4.08 -26.13
CA ARG A 87 7.86 -3.45 -26.75
C ARG A 87 6.71 -4.43 -26.98
N ALA A 88 7.03 -5.64 -27.46
CA ALA A 88 6.04 -6.70 -27.65
C ALA A 88 5.42 -7.13 -26.31
N LEU A 89 6.23 -7.26 -25.25
CA LEU A 89 5.75 -7.56 -23.89
C LEU A 89 4.81 -6.46 -23.39
N TYR A 90 5.21 -5.19 -23.49
CA TYR A 90 4.39 -4.06 -23.02
C TYR A 90 3.04 -3.99 -23.75
N ALA A 91 3.02 -4.25 -25.06
CA ALA A 91 1.79 -4.32 -25.85
C ALA A 91 0.90 -5.50 -25.42
N SER A 92 1.49 -6.64 -25.05
CA SER A 92 0.77 -7.86 -24.63
C SER A 92 0.33 -7.84 -23.16
N LEU A 93 0.93 -6.99 -22.34
CA LEU A 93 0.81 -7.02 -20.89
C LEU A 93 -0.64 -6.95 -20.40
N ARG A 94 -1.50 -6.12 -21.05
CA ARG A 94 -2.91 -6.00 -20.71
C ARG A 94 -3.67 -7.33 -20.81
N PHE A 95 -3.32 -8.19 -21.77
CA PHE A 95 -3.94 -9.51 -21.93
C PHE A 95 -3.32 -10.56 -21.02
N LEU A 96 -2.04 -10.44 -20.65
CA LEU A 96 -1.39 -11.31 -19.66
C LEU A 96 -1.91 -11.08 -18.24
N VAL A 97 -2.37 -9.86 -17.95
CA VAL A 97 -2.90 -9.48 -16.63
C VAL A 97 -4.43 -9.56 -16.57
N ALA A 98 -5.12 -9.45 -17.70
CA ALA A 98 -6.58 -9.45 -17.76
C ALA A 98 -7.27 -10.62 -17.03
N PRO A 99 -6.83 -11.89 -17.12
CA PRO A 99 -7.47 -13.00 -16.39
C PRO A 99 -7.50 -12.78 -14.89
N PHE A 100 -6.39 -12.32 -14.34
CA PHE A 100 -6.30 -12.01 -12.90
C PHE A 100 -7.26 -10.87 -12.53
N LEU A 101 -7.27 -9.78 -13.27
CA LEU A 101 -8.15 -8.64 -12.98
C LEU A 101 -9.62 -9.02 -13.13
N LEU A 102 -9.98 -9.78 -14.15
CA LEU A 102 -11.35 -10.21 -14.41
C LEU A 102 -11.87 -11.20 -13.34
N SER A 103 -10.99 -11.88 -12.61
CA SER A 103 -11.39 -12.66 -11.45
C SER A 103 -11.94 -11.79 -10.29
N HIS A 104 -11.62 -10.49 -10.29
CA HIS A 104 -12.02 -9.50 -9.27
C HIS A 104 -13.02 -8.48 -9.78
N ALA A 105 -12.84 -7.99 -11.02
CA ALA A 105 -13.77 -7.07 -11.69
C ALA A 105 -14.95 -7.83 -12.32
N ASP A 106 -16.03 -7.11 -12.58
CA ASP A 106 -17.19 -7.68 -13.30
C ASP A 106 -17.04 -7.50 -14.81
N GLN A 107 -16.41 -6.41 -15.24
CA GLN A 107 -16.23 -6.07 -16.65
C GLN A 107 -14.92 -5.32 -16.87
N LEU A 108 -14.21 -5.65 -17.95
CA LEU A 108 -12.99 -4.95 -18.39
C LEU A 108 -13.18 -4.40 -19.79
N MET A 109 -13.13 -3.08 -19.96
CA MET A 109 -12.89 -2.41 -21.24
C MET A 109 -11.38 -2.20 -21.37
N ILE A 110 -10.71 -3.11 -22.06
CA ILE A 110 -9.25 -3.16 -22.23
C ILE A 110 -8.86 -2.19 -23.35
N LEU A 111 -8.06 -1.18 -23.02
CA LEU A 111 -7.64 -0.11 -23.94
C LEU A 111 -6.12 0.06 -23.94
N ASP A 112 -5.60 0.63 -25.01
CA ASP A 112 -4.26 1.22 -24.99
C ASP A 112 -4.28 2.46 -24.09
N ILE A 113 -3.21 2.70 -23.32
CA ILE A 113 -3.12 3.87 -22.40
C ILE A 113 -3.14 5.22 -23.16
N ASP A 114 -2.87 5.19 -24.45
CA ASP A 114 -2.95 6.35 -25.35
C ASP A 114 -4.33 6.50 -26.03
N CYS A 115 -5.36 5.82 -25.54
CA CYS A 115 -6.73 6.07 -25.94
C CYS A 115 -7.31 7.31 -25.22
N LEU A 116 -8.22 8.00 -25.91
CA LEU A 116 -9.03 9.09 -25.33
C LEU A 116 -10.51 8.71 -25.42
N ILE A 117 -11.24 8.84 -24.33
CA ILE A 117 -12.69 8.68 -24.31
C ILE A 117 -13.32 10.02 -24.71
N MET A 118 -14.12 10.01 -25.77
CA MET A 118 -14.66 11.21 -26.39
C MET A 118 -16.16 11.42 -26.11
N LYS A 119 -16.86 10.39 -25.68
CA LYS A 119 -18.25 10.45 -25.19
C LYS A 119 -18.56 9.25 -24.31
N ASN A 120 -19.60 9.36 -23.52
CA ASN A 120 -20.10 8.24 -22.72
C ASN A 120 -20.66 7.13 -23.61
N PHE A 121 -20.47 5.87 -23.19
CA PHE A 121 -21.01 4.70 -23.86
C PHE A 121 -21.20 3.54 -22.86
N ASP A 122 -22.08 2.61 -23.23
CA ASP A 122 -22.29 1.36 -22.51
C ASP A 122 -21.33 0.29 -23.04
N PHE A 123 -20.74 -0.49 -22.15
CA PHE A 123 -19.89 -1.63 -22.51
C PHE A 123 -20.67 -2.70 -23.26
N GLY A 124 -21.99 -2.81 -23.05
CA GLY A 124 -22.89 -3.74 -23.71
C GLY A 124 -23.15 -5.02 -22.91
N ALA A 125 -24.08 -5.84 -23.41
CA ALA A 125 -24.52 -7.06 -22.78
C ALA A 125 -23.81 -8.33 -23.28
N ASN A 126 -23.04 -8.26 -24.37
CA ASN A 126 -22.32 -9.43 -24.88
C ASN A 126 -21.10 -9.72 -23.98
N PRO A 127 -20.76 -10.98 -23.72
CA PRO A 127 -19.59 -11.34 -22.92
C PRO A 127 -18.25 -10.83 -23.46
N VAL A 128 -18.15 -10.65 -24.76
CA VAL A 128 -16.93 -10.26 -25.47
C VAL A 128 -17.22 -9.17 -26.48
N GLY A 129 -16.31 -8.22 -26.61
CA GLY A 129 -16.34 -7.21 -27.68
C GLY A 129 -14.95 -6.92 -28.23
N TYR A 130 -14.84 -6.70 -29.53
CA TYR A 130 -13.60 -6.30 -30.15
C TYR A 130 -13.84 -5.48 -31.44
N PHE A 131 -12.81 -4.73 -31.86
CA PHE A 131 -12.83 -3.99 -33.12
C PHE A 131 -12.20 -4.86 -34.24
N PRO A 132 -12.95 -5.28 -35.29
CA PRO A 132 -12.41 -5.97 -36.44
C PRO A 132 -11.59 -4.99 -37.31
N ARG A 133 -10.51 -5.46 -37.88
CA ARG A 133 -9.66 -4.66 -38.80
C ARG A 133 -9.20 -5.49 -39.97
N GLU A 134 -8.91 -4.81 -41.07
CA GLU A 134 -8.23 -5.41 -42.19
C GLU A 134 -6.75 -5.64 -41.86
N PRO A 135 -6.13 -6.69 -42.39
CA PRO A 135 -4.70 -6.92 -42.29
C PRO A 135 -3.88 -5.74 -42.78
N LEU A 136 -2.71 -5.53 -42.21
CA LEU A 136 -1.81 -4.47 -42.67
C LEU A 136 -1.34 -4.73 -44.08
N PRO A 137 -1.26 -3.69 -44.94
CA PRO A 137 -0.71 -3.82 -46.29
C PRO A 137 0.71 -4.41 -46.24
N GLY A 138 0.98 -5.40 -47.08
CA GLY A 138 2.28 -6.05 -47.16
C GLY A 138 2.49 -7.23 -46.21
N THR A 139 1.58 -7.49 -45.26
CA THR A 139 1.59 -8.74 -44.48
C THR A 139 1.04 -9.88 -45.30
N VAL A 140 1.63 -11.07 -45.19
CA VAL A 140 1.25 -12.28 -45.92
C VAL A 140 1.15 -13.50 -45.01
N GLY A 141 0.38 -14.50 -45.46
CA GLY A 141 0.25 -15.76 -44.75
C GLY A 141 -0.49 -15.61 -43.43
N TRP A 142 -0.08 -16.39 -42.43
CA TRP A 142 -0.72 -16.46 -41.15
C TRP A 142 -0.73 -15.15 -40.36
N GLU A 143 0.32 -14.34 -40.47
CA GLU A 143 0.39 -13.00 -39.84
C GLU A 143 -0.70 -12.06 -40.38
N ALA A 144 -0.97 -12.08 -41.68
CA ALA A 144 -2.06 -11.32 -42.29
C ALA A 144 -3.43 -11.75 -41.75
N GLU A 145 -3.68 -13.03 -41.61
CA GLU A 145 -4.88 -13.59 -40.98
C GLU A 145 -4.96 -13.28 -39.49
N GLY A 146 -3.83 -13.35 -38.79
CA GLY A 146 -3.73 -13.16 -37.34
C GLY A 146 -3.95 -11.73 -36.86
N THR A 147 -3.91 -10.72 -37.75
CA THR A 147 -4.05 -9.29 -37.36
C THR A 147 -5.43 -8.69 -37.60
N LYS A 148 -6.47 -9.52 -37.76
CA LYS A 148 -7.86 -9.06 -38.00
C LYS A 148 -8.58 -8.48 -36.79
N CYS A 149 -8.04 -8.61 -35.57
CA CYS A 149 -8.57 -7.99 -34.37
C CYS A 149 -7.66 -6.86 -33.89
N ALA A 150 -8.22 -5.66 -33.68
CA ALA A 150 -7.47 -4.56 -33.09
C ALA A 150 -7.36 -4.76 -31.56
N ALA A 151 -6.15 -4.95 -31.06
CA ALA A 151 -5.90 -5.19 -29.64
C ALA A 151 -6.04 -3.94 -28.76
N GLY A 152 -6.13 -2.75 -29.36
CA GLY A 152 -6.28 -1.48 -28.62
C GLY A 152 -7.67 -1.19 -28.07
N CYS A 153 -8.68 -2.05 -28.35
CA CYS A 153 -10.03 -1.92 -27.79
C CYS A 153 -10.71 -3.29 -27.76
N VAL A 154 -10.75 -3.89 -26.55
CA VAL A 154 -11.34 -5.21 -26.31
C VAL A 154 -12.17 -5.17 -25.03
N PHE A 155 -13.37 -5.72 -25.08
CA PHE A 155 -14.25 -5.87 -23.94
C PHE A 155 -14.37 -7.32 -23.51
N LEU A 156 -14.32 -7.57 -22.21
CA LEU A 156 -14.54 -8.87 -21.59
C LEU A 156 -15.36 -8.67 -20.32
N ASP A 157 -16.44 -9.43 -20.17
CA ASP A 157 -17.13 -9.53 -18.89
C ASP A 157 -16.64 -10.74 -18.08
N LYS A 158 -17.09 -10.87 -16.85
CA LYS A 158 -16.66 -11.93 -15.93
C LYS A 158 -16.99 -13.34 -16.43
N SER A 159 -18.05 -13.51 -17.22
CA SER A 159 -18.40 -14.83 -17.82
C SER A 159 -17.38 -15.25 -18.88
N ALA A 160 -16.66 -14.29 -19.48
CA ALA A 160 -15.59 -14.50 -20.46
C ALA A 160 -14.21 -14.76 -19.82
N LEU A 161 -14.10 -15.05 -18.52
CA LEU A 161 -12.83 -15.35 -17.85
C LEU A 161 -12.05 -16.48 -18.54
N HIS A 162 -12.73 -17.51 -19.04
CA HIS A 162 -12.09 -18.59 -19.78
C HIS A 162 -11.49 -18.12 -21.11
N ILE A 163 -12.09 -17.13 -21.78
CA ILE A 163 -11.56 -16.49 -22.99
C ILE A 163 -10.34 -15.66 -22.66
N ALA A 164 -10.37 -14.89 -21.55
CA ALA A 164 -9.21 -14.14 -21.08
C ALA A 164 -8.02 -15.07 -20.78
N ASN A 165 -8.26 -16.21 -20.12
CA ASN A 165 -7.23 -17.22 -19.88
C ASN A 165 -6.67 -17.78 -21.21
N ALA A 166 -7.52 -18.15 -22.17
CA ALA A 166 -7.08 -18.66 -23.45
C ALA A 166 -6.21 -17.65 -24.24
N ILE A 167 -6.53 -16.35 -24.20
CA ILE A 167 -5.70 -15.30 -24.81
C ILE A 167 -4.35 -15.24 -24.11
N SER A 168 -4.32 -15.23 -22.77
CA SER A 168 -3.09 -15.16 -21.98
C SER A 168 -2.19 -16.38 -22.20
N GLU A 169 -2.77 -17.59 -22.24
CA GLU A 169 -2.06 -18.84 -22.51
C GLU A 169 -1.48 -18.88 -23.94
N THR A 170 -2.27 -18.44 -24.94
CA THR A 170 -1.79 -18.32 -26.33
C THR A 170 -0.61 -17.37 -26.41
N LEU A 171 -0.68 -16.19 -25.76
CA LEU A 171 0.42 -15.25 -25.68
C LEU A 171 1.67 -15.84 -25.01
N GLY A 172 1.49 -16.58 -23.92
CA GLY A 172 2.58 -17.24 -23.19
C GLY A 172 3.30 -18.32 -24.01
N GLY A 173 2.63 -18.90 -25.01
CA GLY A 173 3.20 -19.88 -25.96
C GLY A 173 3.91 -19.28 -27.16
N LEU A 174 3.79 -17.98 -27.41
CA LEU A 174 4.40 -17.29 -28.56
C LEU A 174 5.76 -16.68 -28.20
N GLU A 175 6.70 -16.72 -29.15
CA GLU A 175 7.93 -15.93 -29.04
C GLU A 175 7.56 -14.43 -29.07
N LEU A 176 8.16 -13.61 -28.18
CA LEU A 176 7.85 -12.17 -28.10
C LEU A 176 8.21 -11.42 -29.39
N LYS A 177 7.19 -11.14 -30.19
CA LYS A 177 7.26 -10.38 -31.44
C LYS A 177 6.13 -9.37 -31.52
N TRP A 178 6.34 -8.32 -32.29
CA TRP A 178 5.31 -7.33 -32.54
C TRP A 178 4.06 -7.98 -33.16
N PHE A 179 2.87 -7.51 -32.78
CA PHE A 179 1.54 -8.05 -33.14
C PHE A 179 1.12 -9.35 -32.46
N ASN A 180 1.89 -9.94 -31.55
CA ASN A 180 1.49 -11.15 -30.86
C ASN A 180 0.16 -11.01 -30.12
N ASP A 181 -0.10 -9.83 -29.53
CA ASP A 181 -1.36 -9.49 -28.88
C ASP A 181 -2.56 -9.61 -29.84
N GLN A 182 -2.42 -9.13 -31.07
CA GLN A 182 -3.47 -9.23 -32.09
C GLN A 182 -3.62 -10.64 -32.63
N ILE A 183 -2.51 -11.36 -32.80
CA ILE A 183 -2.48 -12.75 -33.24
C ILE A 183 -3.18 -13.67 -32.22
N ALA A 184 -2.83 -13.56 -30.95
CA ALA A 184 -3.47 -14.34 -29.90
C ALA A 184 -4.95 -14.01 -29.76
N LEU A 185 -5.27 -12.71 -29.80
CA LEU A 185 -6.67 -12.25 -29.76
C LEU A 185 -7.49 -12.84 -30.92
N ASN A 186 -6.97 -12.71 -32.15
CA ASN A 186 -7.66 -13.23 -33.33
C ASN A 186 -7.82 -14.75 -33.28
N HIS A 187 -6.78 -15.48 -32.86
CA HIS A 187 -6.83 -16.95 -32.74
C HIS A 187 -7.95 -17.39 -31.81
N VAL A 188 -8.06 -16.77 -30.64
CA VAL A 188 -9.09 -17.12 -29.65
C VAL A 188 -10.47 -16.64 -30.09
N MET A 189 -10.61 -15.41 -30.60
CA MET A 189 -11.90 -14.84 -31.02
C MET A 189 -12.55 -15.59 -32.17
N ASN A 190 -11.77 -16.24 -33.06
CA ASN A 190 -12.29 -17.10 -34.11
C ASN A 190 -12.95 -18.39 -33.57
N GLN A 191 -12.70 -18.76 -32.31
CA GLN A 191 -13.29 -19.94 -31.67
C GLN A 191 -14.51 -19.57 -30.80
N VAL A 192 -14.76 -18.27 -30.56
CA VAL A 192 -15.91 -17.79 -29.78
C VAL A 192 -17.16 -17.78 -30.67
N PRO A 193 -18.29 -18.38 -30.26
CA PRO A 193 -19.55 -18.29 -31.02
C PRO A 193 -19.95 -16.81 -31.23
N GLN A 194 -20.37 -16.49 -32.47
CA GLN A 194 -20.59 -15.10 -32.86
C GLN A 194 -21.73 -14.41 -32.11
N GLU A 195 -22.70 -15.19 -31.58
CA GLU A 195 -23.78 -14.69 -30.73
C GLU A 195 -23.30 -14.10 -29.40
N PHE A 196 -22.09 -14.46 -28.93
CA PHE A 196 -21.47 -13.91 -27.72
C PHE A 196 -20.57 -12.74 -27.98
N VAL A 197 -20.36 -12.37 -29.25
CA VAL A 197 -19.39 -11.36 -29.68
C VAL A 197 -20.08 -10.10 -30.17
N ARG A 198 -19.73 -8.95 -29.58
CA ARG A 198 -20.03 -7.62 -30.14
C ARG A 198 -18.85 -7.14 -31.00
N LYS A 199 -19.09 -6.93 -32.29
CA LYS A 199 -18.12 -6.27 -33.16
C LYS A 199 -18.31 -4.75 -33.07
N PHE A 200 -17.26 -4.06 -32.64
CA PHE A 200 -17.25 -2.60 -32.62
C PHE A 200 -17.05 -2.05 -34.03
N ASP A 201 -17.60 -0.89 -34.29
CA ASP A 201 -17.48 -0.17 -35.55
C ASP A 201 -16.68 1.15 -35.41
N SER A 202 -16.57 1.90 -36.50
CA SER A 202 -15.84 3.17 -36.53
C SER A 202 -16.51 4.30 -35.72
N ASP A 203 -17.77 4.16 -35.35
CA ASP A 203 -18.46 5.10 -34.43
C ASP A 203 -18.15 4.79 -32.98
N PHE A 204 -17.72 3.55 -32.71
CA PHE A 204 -17.29 3.14 -31.38
C PHE A 204 -15.81 3.43 -31.15
N MET A 205 -14.91 3.04 -32.06
CA MET A 205 -13.47 3.28 -31.95
C MET A 205 -12.87 3.71 -33.28
N ASP A 206 -12.00 4.72 -33.27
CA ASP A 206 -11.39 5.26 -34.46
C ASP A 206 -9.95 5.72 -34.21
N TRP A 207 -9.10 5.67 -35.26
CA TRP A 207 -7.73 6.19 -35.25
C TRP A 207 -7.52 7.30 -36.28
N GLU A 208 -8.59 7.77 -36.94
CA GLU A 208 -8.61 8.96 -37.81
C GLU A 208 -9.14 10.19 -37.06
N PHE A 209 -9.52 10.03 -35.77
CA PHE A 209 -9.95 11.08 -34.83
C PHE A 209 -11.19 11.84 -35.30
N LYS A 210 -12.20 11.10 -35.78
CA LYS A 210 -13.48 11.65 -36.27
C LYS A 210 -14.35 12.15 -35.13
N ASP A 211 -15.16 13.17 -35.42
CA ASP A 211 -16.19 13.62 -34.49
C ASP A 211 -17.28 12.57 -34.31
N GLY A 212 -17.80 12.48 -33.09
CA GLY A 212 -18.86 11.55 -32.74
C GLY A 212 -18.42 10.14 -32.41
N THR A 213 -17.16 9.76 -32.65
CA THR A 213 -16.59 8.47 -32.19
C THR A 213 -16.47 8.43 -30.67
N ALA A 214 -16.70 7.28 -30.05
CA ALA A 214 -16.64 7.14 -28.61
C ALA A 214 -15.20 7.05 -28.08
N ILE A 215 -14.30 6.39 -28.80
CA ILE A 215 -12.91 6.16 -28.38
C ILE A 215 -11.97 6.54 -29.52
N TRP A 216 -11.06 7.46 -29.26
CA TRP A 216 -9.93 7.71 -30.13
C TRP A 216 -8.71 6.91 -29.66
N THR A 217 -8.04 6.19 -30.54
CA THR A 217 -6.81 5.46 -30.22
C THR A 217 -5.59 6.09 -30.90
N GLY A 218 -4.53 6.31 -30.11
CA GLY A 218 -3.29 6.95 -30.55
C GLY A 218 -2.37 6.05 -31.39
N LYS A 219 -2.91 5.32 -32.35
CA LYS A 219 -2.21 4.31 -33.12
C LYS A 219 -0.99 4.82 -33.89
N GLY A 220 0.18 4.25 -33.57
CA GLY A 220 1.44 4.52 -34.29
C GLY A 220 1.91 5.98 -34.18
N PRO A 221 2.48 6.58 -35.23
CA PRO A 221 2.96 7.96 -35.23
C PRO A 221 1.85 9.01 -35.06
N ARG A 222 0.60 8.68 -35.38
CA ARG A 222 -0.55 9.60 -35.36
C ARG A 222 -0.69 10.33 -34.02
N LYS A 223 -0.41 9.64 -32.90
CA LYS A 223 -0.45 10.24 -31.56
C LYS A 223 0.56 11.35 -31.28
N TYR A 224 1.53 11.53 -32.18
CA TYR A 224 2.54 12.59 -32.08
C TYR A 224 2.38 13.63 -33.19
N GLU A 225 1.84 13.24 -34.34
CA GLU A 225 1.83 14.02 -35.57
C GLU A 225 0.46 14.63 -35.89
N ASN A 226 -0.62 13.99 -35.44
CA ASN A 226 -1.96 14.50 -35.69
C ASN A 226 -2.30 15.62 -34.70
N VAL A 227 -2.42 16.83 -35.21
CA VAL A 227 -2.67 18.05 -34.41
C VAL A 227 -3.92 17.90 -33.56
N ARG A 228 -4.99 17.37 -34.11
CA ARG A 228 -6.27 17.23 -33.42
C ARG A 228 -6.18 16.27 -32.23
N TYR A 229 -5.50 15.14 -32.39
CA TYR A 229 -5.30 14.19 -31.29
C TYR A 229 -4.41 14.82 -30.21
N VAL A 230 -3.32 15.48 -30.58
CA VAL A 230 -2.39 16.13 -29.65
C VAL A 230 -3.07 17.24 -28.85
N GLU A 231 -3.91 18.06 -29.50
CA GLU A 231 -4.70 19.09 -28.82
C GLU A 231 -5.66 18.50 -27.80
N MET A 232 -6.38 17.44 -28.15
CA MET A 232 -7.30 16.79 -27.24
C MET A 232 -6.58 16.06 -26.11
N GLN A 233 -5.45 15.40 -26.40
CA GLN A 233 -4.59 14.80 -25.38
C GLN A 233 -4.12 15.84 -24.37
N ASN A 234 -3.63 16.98 -24.86
CA ASN A 234 -3.20 18.08 -23.99
C ASN A 234 -4.37 18.65 -23.20
N LYS A 235 -5.53 18.90 -23.82
CA LYS A 235 -6.74 19.37 -23.12
C LYS A 235 -7.08 18.48 -21.93
N TYR A 236 -7.16 17.16 -22.11
CA TYR A 236 -7.51 16.25 -21.04
C TYR A 236 -6.39 16.08 -20.00
N ALA A 237 -5.12 16.11 -20.43
CA ALA A 237 -4.01 16.12 -19.49
C ALA A 237 -4.03 17.40 -18.63
N ASP A 238 -4.18 18.55 -19.27
CA ASP A 238 -4.22 19.85 -18.60
C ASP A 238 -5.40 20.00 -17.63
N SER A 239 -6.57 19.45 -17.96
CA SER A 239 -7.73 19.46 -17.06
C SER A 239 -7.47 18.79 -15.73
N ILE A 240 -6.51 17.85 -15.68
CA ILE A 240 -6.09 17.17 -14.44
C ILE A 240 -4.81 17.78 -13.88
N MET A 241 -3.81 18.09 -14.74
CA MET A 241 -2.46 18.48 -14.31
C MET A 241 -2.35 19.97 -13.99
N ASN A 242 -3.12 20.82 -14.68
CA ASN A 242 -3.12 22.25 -14.43
C ASN A 242 -4.20 22.58 -13.43
N TYR A 243 -3.78 22.93 -12.23
CA TYR A 243 -4.65 23.64 -11.29
C TYR A 243 -4.80 25.05 -11.82
N ASP A 244 -6.06 25.51 -11.98
CA ASP A 244 -6.29 26.96 -12.15
C ASP A 244 -5.53 27.69 -11.06
N ASN A 245 -4.69 28.64 -11.46
CA ASN A 245 -3.85 29.45 -10.57
C ASN A 245 -4.64 30.24 -9.50
N GLU A 246 -5.98 30.11 -9.46
CA GLU A 246 -6.86 30.79 -8.52
C GLU A 246 -6.98 30.06 -7.17
N THR A 247 -6.67 28.77 -7.09
CA THR A 247 -6.68 28.05 -5.80
C THR A 247 -5.26 27.65 -5.42
N TYR A 248 -4.55 28.53 -4.76
CA TYR A 248 -3.25 28.24 -4.17
C TYR A 248 -3.41 27.20 -3.05
N ILE A 249 -2.94 25.98 -3.31
CA ILE A 249 -2.89 24.93 -2.29
C ILE A 249 -1.62 25.11 -1.48
N ASP A 250 -1.76 25.60 -0.25
CA ASP A 250 -0.68 25.82 0.70
C ASP A 250 -0.50 24.68 1.71
N LYS A 251 -1.48 23.78 1.79
CA LYS A 251 -1.50 22.65 2.73
C LYS A 251 -1.99 21.37 2.05
N VAL A 252 -1.24 20.29 2.15
CA VAL A 252 -1.58 18.98 1.59
C VAL A 252 -1.47 17.91 2.67
N ILE A 253 -2.45 17.02 2.75
CA ILE A 253 -2.35 15.77 3.51
C ILE A 253 -2.32 14.58 2.56
N LEU A 254 -1.26 13.79 2.61
CA LEU A 254 -1.19 12.50 1.92
C LEU A 254 -1.92 11.47 2.76
N ALA A 255 -2.98 10.90 2.21
CA ALA A 255 -3.90 10.03 2.93
C ALA A 255 -3.96 8.64 2.28
N PRO A 256 -3.72 7.55 3.02
CA PRO A 256 -3.98 6.22 2.50
C PRO A 256 -5.49 6.05 2.24
N ARG A 257 -5.85 5.37 1.16
CA ARG A 257 -7.24 5.00 0.92
C ARG A 257 -7.61 3.86 1.87
N LEU A 258 -8.46 4.18 2.84
CA LEU A 258 -8.90 3.24 3.87
C LEU A 258 -10.30 2.67 3.58
N ASP A 259 -10.96 3.19 2.57
CA ASP A 259 -12.32 2.88 2.13
C ASP A 259 -12.39 1.62 1.24
N ILE A 260 -11.24 1.11 0.78
CA ILE A 260 -11.18 0.01 -0.16
C ILE A 260 -10.65 -1.26 0.51
N PRO A 261 -11.35 -2.41 0.33
CA PRO A 261 -10.85 -3.70 0.78
C PRO A 261 -9.51 -4.01 0.11
N PHE A 262 -8.52 -4.29 0.93
CA PHE A 262 -7.17 -4.48 0.48
C PHE A 262 -6.94 -5.94 0.05
N LYS A 263 -6.67 -6.19 -1.24
CA LYS A 263 -6.20 -7.49 -1.74
C LYS A 263 -4.83 -7.32 -2.38
N GLN A 264 -3.85 -8.05 -1.90
CA GLN A 264 -2.53 -8.16 -2.51
C GLN A 264 -2.47 -9.34 -3.47
N PHE A 265 -1.70 -9.23 -4.56
CA PHE A 265 -1.52 -10.29 -5.54
C PHE A 265 -0.94 -11.59 -4.96
N ASP A 266 0.03 -11.50 -4.05
CA ASP A 266 0.76 -12.67 -3.54
C ASP A 266 0.47 -13.05 -2.09
N VAL A 267 -0.35 -12.28 -1.39
CA VAL A 267 -0.75 -12.60 -0.03
C VAL A 267 -2.22 -12.31 0.10
N VAL A 268 -3.02 -13.38 0.16
CA VAL A 268 -4.37 -13.33 0.71
C VAL A 268 -4.22 -12.99 2.22
N ARG A 269 -3.74 -11.82 2.52
CA ARG A 269 -3.95 -11.18 3.80
C ARG A 269 -5.21 -10.35 3.64
N ALA A 270 -6.33 -10.98 3.90
CA ALA A 270 -7.47 -10.28 4.45
C ALA A 270 -7.04 -9.73 5.83
N GLN A 271 -6.12 -8.79 5.85
CA GLN A 271 -6.09 -7.85 6.93
C GLN A 271 -7.26 -6.91 6.66
N SER A 272 -8.41 -7.28 7.17
CA SER A 272 -9.35 -6.27 7.59
C SER A 272 -8.53 -5.34 8.49
N VAL A 273 -8.11 -4.18 7.96
CA VAL A 273 -7.70 -3.09 8.83
C VAL A 273 -8.87 -2.95 9.76
N ASN A 274 -8.63 -3.12 11.06
CA ASN A 274 -9.65 -3.10 12.08
C ASN A 274 -10.53 -1.86 11.88
N GLU A 275 -11.84 -2.04 11.85
CA GLU A 275 -12.81 -0.95 11.66
C GLU A 275 -12.57 0.25 12.61
N PRO A 276 -12.27 0.05 13.90
CA PRO A 276 -11.87 1.14 14.79
C PRO A 276 -10.62 1.90 14.31
N ILE A 277 -9.59 1.20 13.86
CA ILE A 277 -8.36 1.85 13.35
C ILE A 277 -8.68 2.71 12.13
N ARG A 278 -9.43 2.16 11.15
CA ARG A 278 -9.88 2.90 9.95
C ARG A 278 -10.66 4.15 10.32
N ARG A 279 -11.59 4.04 11.26
CA ARG A 279 -12.43 5.15 11.70
C ARG A 279 -11.59 6.30 12.28
N HIS A 280 -10.59 5.98 13.09
CA HIS A 280 -9.72 7.01 13.69
C HIS A 280 -8.82 7.68 12.65
N TRP A 281 -8.25 6.92 11.71
CA TRP A 281 -7.53 7.48 10.57
C TRP A 281 -8.42 8.39 9.73
N ALA A 282 -9.62 7.94 9.38
CA ALA A 282 -10.58 8.72 8.60
C ALA A 282 -10.99 10.01 9.33
N ASN A 283 -11.17 9.95 10.65
CA ASN A 283 -11.50 11.13 11.46
C ASN A 283 -10.35 12.13 11.51
N PHE A 284 -9.10 11.66 11.72
CA PHE A 284 -7.92 12.52 11.69
C PHE A 284 -7.76 13.22 10.33
N ILE A 285 -7.87 12.46 9.24
CA ILE A 285 -7.78 13.02 7.89
C ILE A 285 -8.89 14.04 7.64
N ARG A 286 -10.13 13.73 8.05
CA ARG A 286 -11.27 14.68 7.93
C ARG A 286 -11.01 15.96 8.71
N GLN A 287 -10.54 15.85 9.96
CA GLN A 287 -10.18 17.03 10.76
C GLN A 287 -9.13 17.87 10.04
N LYS A 288 -8.11 17.27 9.43
CA LYS A 288 -7.10 18.02 8.68
C LYS A 288 -7.67 18.67 7.41
N VAL A 289 -8.62 18.02 6.74
CA VAL A 289 -9.35 18.64 5.62
C VAL A 289 -10.18 19.84 6.12
N ASP A 290 -10.84 19.73 7.26
CA ASP A 290 -11.57 20.84 7.90
C ASP A 290 -10.61 21.97 8.33
N ASP A 291 -9.35 21.64 8.69
CA ASP A 291 -8.25 22.60 8.96
C ASP A 291 -7.67 23.24 7.67
N GLY A 292 -8.24 22.95 6.50
CA GLY A 292 -7.85 23.51 5.21
C GLY A 292 -6.81 22.72 4.43
N TYR A 293 -6.49 21.46 4.81
CA TYR A 293 -5.59 20.63 4.04
C TYR A 293 -6.29 20.00 2.82
N TYR A 294 -5.65 20.10 1.66
CA TYR A 294 -6.07 19.38 0.47
C TYR A 294 -5.66 17.88 0.57
N LYS A 295 -6.65 17.00 0.43
CA LYS A 295 -6.44 15.55 0.54
C LYS A 295 -5.92 14.98 -0.77
N VAL A 296 -4.75 14.33 -0.72
CA VAL A 296 -4.21 13.49 -1.79
C VAL A 296 -4.28 12.04 -1.37
N SER A 297 -5.06 11.24 -2.08
CA SER A 297 -5.29 9.84 -1.73
C SER A 297 -4.39 8.90 -2.51
N SER A 298 -3.83 7.90 -1.85
CA SER A 298 -3.13 6.79 -2.49
C SER A 298 -3.67 5.45 -2.03
N PRO A 299 -3.78 4.46 -2.93
CA PRO A 299 -3.88 3.08 -2.51
C PRO A 299 -2.60 2.75 -1.75
N ARG A 300 -2.71 2.46 -0.44
CA ARG A 300 -1.58 2.20 0.44
C ARG A 300 -0.63 3.39 0.67
N TRP A 301 0.51 3.04 1.20
CA TRP A 301 1.65 3.83 1.63
C TRP A 301 2.64 4.10 0.47
N MET A 302 2.16 4.27 -0.77
CA MET A 302 2.98 4.54 -1.96
C MET A 302 3.34 6.02 -2.09
N PHE A 303 3.74 6.62 -0.98
CA PHE A 303 4.16 8.02 -0.96
C PHE A 303 5.68 8.12 -1.05
N ASN A 304 6.15 9.10 -1.82
CA ASN A 304 7.55 9.48 -1.90
C ASN A 304 7.70 10.98 -2.19
N ALA A 305 8.89 11.52 -2.02
CA ALA A 305 9.14 12.96 -2.14
C ALA A 305 8.90 13.55 -3.54
N LYS A 306 8.79 12.71 -4.58
CA LYS A 306 8.44 13.20 -5.92
C LYS A 306 7.06 13.85 -5.99
N ILE A 307 6.17 13.58 -5.02
CA ILE A 307 4.88 14.24 -4.89
C ILE A 307 5.01 15.76 -4.70
N GLU A 308 6.10 16.23 -4.11
CA GLU A 308 6.38 17.67 -3.91
C GLU A 308 6.44 18.43 -5.24
N LYS A 309 6.80 17.76 -6.34
CA LYS A 309 6.76 18.33 -7.71
C LYS A 309 5.36 18.85 -8.08
N TYR A 310 4.32 18.21 -7.59
CA TYR A 310 2.92 18.55 -7.87
C TYR A 310 2.34 19.58 -6.90
N PHE A 311 3.04 19.83 -5.78
CA PHE A 311 2.65 20.77 -4.72
C PHE A 311 3.86 21.57 -4.21
N PRO A 312 4.55 22.33 -5.08
CA PRO A 312 5.89 22.87 -4.80
C PRO A 312 5.96 23.86 -3.63
N ASN A 313 4.84 24.47 -3.27
CA ASN A 313 4.78 25.48 -2.21
C ASN A 313 3.98 25.06 -0.98
N ALA A 314 3.41 23.85 -0.98
CA ALA A 314 2.55 23.38 0.08
C ALA A 314 3.32 22.87 1.31
N GLN A 315 2.73 23.03 2.48
CA GLN A 315 3.03 22.22 3.64
C GLN A 315 2.44 20.83 3.44
N ILE A 316 3.25 19.77 3.51
CA ILE A 316 2.82 18.41 3.24
C ILE A 316 2.83 17.57 4.51
N LEU A 317 1.72 16.94 4.84
CA LEU A 317 1.62 15.91 5.89
C LEU A 317 1.75 14.53 5.26
N VAL A 318 2.75 13.75 5.68
CA VAL A 318 3.07 12.42 5.15
C VAL A 318 2.93 11.35 6.23
N PRO A 319 2.22 10.24 5.97
CA PRO A 319 2.10 9.16 6.93
C PRO A 319 3.23 8.14 6.82
N HIS A 320 3.60 7.48 7.92
CA HIS A 320 4.47 6.30 7.98
C HIS A 320 5.88 6.45 7.37
N VAL A 321 6.42 7.66 7.25
CA VAL A 321 7.75 7.93 6.72
C VAL A 321 8.47 8.90 7.64
N GLU A 322 9.78 8.94 7.61
CA GLU A 322 10.65 9.89 8.32
C GLU A 322 11.43 10.75 7.35
N GLN A 323 11.94 11.88 7.82
CA GLN A 323 12.64 12.85 6.98
C GLN A 323 13.83 12.24 6.23
N HIS A 324 14.67 11.43 6.89
CA HIS A 324 15.85 10.85 6.25
C HIS A 324 15.49 9.81 5.17
N ASN A 325 14.33 9.19 5.25
CA ASN A 325 13.81 8.26 4.25
C ASN A 325 12.94 8.95 3.18
N TRP A 326 12.42 10.14 3.50
CA TRP A 326 11.61 10.91 2.58
C TRP A 326 12.44 11.58 1.48
N GLY A 327 13.57 12.18 1.85
CA GLY A 327 14.48 12.86 0.93
C GLY A 327 13.89 14.11 0.29
N GLY A 328 12.84 14.68 0.87
CA GLY A 328 12.14 15.88 0.37
C GLY A 328 12.45 17.16 1.13
N GLY A 329 11.65 18.20 0.89
CA GLY A 329 11.89 19.55 1.35
C GLY A 329 11.52 19.84 2.81
N HIS A 330 11.84 21.07 3.27
CA HIS A 330 11.67 21.52 4.66
C HIS A 330 10.22 21.81 5.10
N ARG A 331 9.22 21.68 4.19
CA ARG A 331 7.82 21.94 4.51
C ARG A 331 7.02 20.66 4.73
N THR A 332 7.72 19.53 4.90
CA THR A 332 7.09 18.23 5.11
C THR A 332 7.09 17.88 6.59
N TYR A 333 5.95 17.43 7.08
CA TYR A 333 5.74 16.90 8.42
C TYR A 333 5.24 15.47 8.32
N PHE A 334 5.62 14.67 9.29
CA PHE A 334 5.32 13.24 9.33
C PHE A 334 4.28 12.97 10.40
N TYR A 335 3.24 12.21 10.05
CA TYR A 335 2.20 11.87 11.01
C TYR A 335 2.00 10.36 11.14
N MET A 336 1.73 9.94 12.36
CA MET A 336 1.54 8.54 12.70
C MET A 336 0.49 8.38 13.79
N GLN A 337 -0.31 7.31 13.66
CA GLN A 337 -1.19 6.87 14.74
C GLN A 337 -0.34 6.23 15.84
N THR A 338 -0.53 6.64 17.08
CA THR A 338 0.13 6.04 18.25
C THR A 338 -0.45 4.66 18.58
N VAL A 339 -0.01 4.06 19.69
CA VAL A 339 -0.63 2.85 20.25
C VAL A 339 -2.10 3.10 20.61
N PHE A 340 -2.47 4.32 20.97
CA PHE A 340 -3.84 4.75 21.16
C PHE A 340 -4.45 5.15 19.82
N PRO A 341 -5.45 4.41 19.32
CA PRO A 341 -5.91 4.59 17.92
C PRO A 341 -6.53 5.96 17.63
N TRP A 342 -6.94 6.71 18.64
CA TRP A 342 -7.49 8.07 18.51
C TRP A 342 -6.43 9.18 18.56
N LEU A 343 -5.17 8.86 18.93
CA LEU A 343 -4.08 9.83 19.06
C LEU A 343 -3.11 9.71 17.89
N PHE A 344 -2.82 10.87 17.28
CA PHE A 344 -1.86 10.99 16.17
C PHE A 344 -0.76 11.97 16.55
N THR A 345 0.48 11.61 16.24
CA THR A 345 1.61 12.52 16.29
C THR A 345 1.80 13.20 14.94
N VAL A 346 2.27 14.43 14.95
CA VAL A 346 2.67 15.21 13.77
C VAL A 346 4.02 15.88 14.11
N ASP A 347 5.06 15.56 13.37
CA ASP A 347 6.42 15.95 13.72
C ASP A 347 7.25 16.24 12.45
N PRO A 348 8.16 17.23 12.47
CA PRO A 348 8.97 17.59 11.30
C PRO A 348 10.07 16.58 10.96
N LEU A 349 10.48 15.72 11.87
CA LEU A 349 11.54 14.74 11.63
C LEU A 349 11.01 13.31 11.42
N GLY A 350 9.92 12.94 12.08
CA GLY A 350 9.44 11.58 11.97
C GLY A 350 8.38 11.19 13.01
N TRP A 351 8.42 9.95 13.44
CA TRP A 351 7.51 9.36 14.39
C TRP A 351 8.27 8.36 15.29
N ALA A 352 7.65 7.92 16.37
CA ALA A 352 8.27 7.02 17.35
C ALA A 352 9.70 7.47 17.70
N GLY A 353 10.70 6.62 17.61
CA GLY A 353 12.10 6.93 17.94
C GLY A 353 12.80 7.98 17.06
N GLY A 354 12.18 8.38 15.94
CA GLY A 354 12.69 9.43 15.03
C GLY A 354 12.06 10.80 15.22
N ALA A 355 11.13 10.95 16.16
CA ALA A 355 10.40 12.19 16.36
C ALA A 355 11.24 13.27 17.08
N GLN A 356 11.10 14.52 16.63
CA GLN A 356 11.78 15.67 17.26
C GLN A 356 11.25 15.95 18.67
N TYR A 357 9.94 15.71 18.92
CA TYR A 357 9.32 16.01 20.21
C TYR A 357 9.93 15.22 21.38
N ILE A 358 10.65 14.11 21.13
CA ILE A 358 11.40 13.38 22.17
C ILE A 358 12.41 14.29 22.85
N ALA A 359 13.05 15.18 22.10
CA ALA A 359 14.01 16.14 22.66
C ALA A 359 13.36 17.27 23.48
N SER A 360 12.04 17.40 23.39
CA SER A 360 11.28 18.41 24.17
C SER A 360 10.78 17.86 25.51
N PHE A 361 11.11 16.61 25.85
CA PHE A 361 10.73 16.05 27.14
C PHE A 361 11.32 16.86 28.29
N ASP A 362 10.46 17.35 29.17
CA ASP A 362 10.85 18.11 30.35
C ASP A 362 10.66 17.26 31.61
N SER A 363 11.78 16.83 32.18
CA SER A 363 11.79 16.01 33.40
C SER A 363 11.31 16.77 34.65
N GLU A 364 11.19 18.09 34.57
CA GLU A 364 10.73 18.96 35.65
C GLU A 364 9.27 19.42 35.46
N ALA A 365 8.61 18.99 34.37
CA ALA A 365 7.20 19.32 34.13
C ALA A 365 6.30 18.78 35.26
N GLU A 366 5.25 19.55 35.58
CA GLU A 366 4.25 19.10 36.54
C GLU A 366 3.43 17.94 35.98
N TYR A 367 3.19 16.95 36.83
CA TYR A 367 2.38 15.78 36.49
C TYR A 367 0.91 16.14 36.25
N ASP A 368 0.42 15.86 35.04
CA ASP A 368 -1.01 16.00 34.71
C ASP A 368 -1.77 14.68 34.95
N SER A 369 -2.24 14.53 36.16
CA SER A 369 -3.05 13.35 36.57
C SER A 369 -4.35 13.22 35.76
N THR A 370 -4.88 14.31 35.20
CA THR A 370 -6.13 14.29 34.43
C THR A 370 -5.93 13.56 33.11
N THR A 371 -4.91 13.93 32.36
CA THR A 371 -4.56 13.26 31.11
C THR A 371 -4.18 11.81 31.33
N PHE A 372 -3.35 11.52 32.33
CA PHE A 372 -2.95 10.16 32.68
C PHE A 372 -4.17 9.26 33.01
N ASN A 373 -5.09 9.73 33.85
CA ASN A 373 -6.28 8.99 34.22
C ASN A 373 -7.21 8.76 33.02
N LEU A 374 -7.39 9.77 32.16
CA LEU A 374 -8.16 9.64 30.93
C LEU A 374 -7.58 8.56 30.01
N MET A 375 -6.25 8.54 29.85
CA MET A 375 -5.58 7.52 29.05
C MET A 375 -5.73 6.12 29.68
N LYS A 376 -5.60 6.03 31.00
CA LYS A 376 -5.77 4.79 31.78
C LYS A 376 -7.17 4.22 31.68
N GLU A 377 -8.21 5.05 31.75
CA GLU A 377 -9.61 4.65 31.55
C GLU A 377 -9.86 4.06 30.17
N ARG A 378 -9.13 4.52 29.15
CA ARG A 378 -9.27 4.09 27.77
C ARG A 378 -8.31 2.97 27.35
N LEU A 379 -7.56 2.37 28.26
CA LEU A 379 -6.61 1.28 27.96
C LEU A 379 -7.25 0.11 27.20
N GLY A 380 -8.50 -0.25 27.53
CA GLY A 380 -9.24 -1.32 26.85
C GLY A 380 -9.60 -1.01 25.39
N GLU A 381 -9.49 0.25 24.95
CA GLU A 381 -9.72 0.71 23.58
C GLU A 381 -8.45 0.65 22.72
N GLY A 382 -7.36 0.07 23.23
CA GLY A 382 -6.08 -0.05 22.54
C GLY A 382 -6.21 -0.72 21.16
N LYS A 383 -5.26 -0.44 20.29
CA LYS A 383 -5.26 -0.78 18.85
C LYS A 383 -5.57 -2.24 18.54
N PHE A 384 -5.18 -3.15 19.41
CA PHE A 384 -5.35 -4.60 19.25
C PHE A 384 -6.18 -5.25 20.37
N GLY A 385 -6.85 -4.47 21.20
CA GLY A 385 -7.61 -4.97 22.35
C GLY A 385 -8.68 -6.02 21.99
N HIS A 386 -9.35 -5.84 20.83
CA HIS A 386 -10.38 -6.75 20.33
C HIS A 386 -9.84 -8.11 19.80
N LEU A 387 -8.53 -8.24 19.60
CA LEU A 387 -7.88 -9.47 19.12
C LEU A 387 -7.33 -10.31 20.28
N GLN A 388 -7.53 -9.88 21.52
CA GLN A 388 -7.01 -10.56 22.71
C GLN A 388 -8.05 -11.54 23.23
N SER A 389 -7.59 -12.71 23.67
CA SER A 389 -8.44 -13.73 24.26
C SER A 389 -8.27 -13.77 25.79
N ASP A 390 -9.29 -14.29 26.46
CA ASP A 390 -9.25 -14.46 27.91
C ASP A 390 -8.53 -15.75 28.37
N ASN A 391 -7.94 -16.50 27.43
CA ASN A 391 -7.30 -17.80 27.68
C ASN A 391 -5.85 -17.69 28.18
N THR A 392 -5.63 -16.93 29.23
CA THR A 392 -4.28 -16.80 29.81
C THR A 392 -3.88 -18.06 30.59
N PRO A 393 -2.74 -18.72 30.27
CA PRO A 393 -2.33 -19.98 30.93
C PRO A 393 -1.65 -19.72 32.29
N TRP A 394 -2.40 -19.19 33.26
CA TRP A 394 -1.89 -18.82 34.60
C TRP A 394 -1.20 -19.97 35.35
N ASN A 395 -1.54 -21.21 35.06
CA ASN A 395 -0.92 -22.38 35.66
C ASN A 395 0.53 -22.64 35.18
N LYS A 396 1.00 -21.91 34.17
CA LYS A 396 2.37 -21.99 33.64
C LYS A 396 3.20 -20.74 33.92
N ILE A 397 2.58 -19.71 34.45
CA ILE A 397 3.20 -18.41 34.74
C ILE A 397 3.46 -18.34 36.25
N ASN A 398 4.69 -18.07 36.61
CA ASN A 398 5.07 -17.85 38.01
C ASN A 398 4.45 -16.52 38.51
N ASP A 399 4.34 -16.36 39.83
CA ASP A 399 3.84 -15.12 40.43
C ASP A 399 4.78 -13.93 40.17
N GLU A 400 6.06 -14.23 39.95
CA GLU A 400 7.08 -13.23 39.58
C GLU A 400 7.54 -13.45 38.15
N TYR A 401 7.22 -12.50 37.26
CA TYR A 401 7.65 -12.56 35.89
C TYR A 401 7.85 -11.18 35.25
N ILE A 402 8.66 -11.17 34.17
CA ILE A 402 8.85 -10.04 33.27
C ILE A 402 8.13 -10.38 31.96
N ILE A 403 7.23 -9.50 31.52
CA ILE A 403 6.56 -9.69 30.22
C ILE A 403 7.39 -9.14 29.08
N VAL A 404 7.48 -9.91 27.99
CA VAL A 404 8.18 -9.54 26.75
C VAL A 404 7.20 -9.62 25.57
N PRO A 405 6.52 -8.51 25.22
CA PRO A 405 5.63 -8.49 24.07
C PRO A 405 6.46 -8.50 22.77
N LEU A 406 6.19 -9.48 21.91
CA LEU A 406 6.90 -9.64 20.65
C LEU A 406 6.29 -8.77 19.55
N GLN A 407 7.15 -8.08 18.81
CA GLN A 407 6.80 -7.34 17.60
C GLN A 407 6.90 -8.23 16.37
N LEU A 408 6.21 -7.82 15.28
CA LEU A 408 6.36 -8.48 13.99
C LEU A 408 7.78 -8.22 13.44
N PRO A 409 8.55 -9.24 13.02
CA PRO A 409 9.93 -9.05 12.56
C PRO A 409 10.08 -8.07 11.37
N HIS A 410 9.00 -7.84 10.63
CA HIS A 410 8.96 -6.93 9.49
C HIS A 410 8.25 -5.59 9.81
N ASP A 411 8.05 -5.26 11.08
CA ASP A 411 7.46 -3.99 11.50
C ASP A 411 8.38 -2.82 11.12
N GLU A 412 7.79 -1.75 10.63
CA GLU A 412 8.53 -0.53 10.26
C GLU A 412 9.22 0.11 11.46
N THR A 413 8.65 -0.02 12.67
CA THR A 413 9.27 0.44 13.91
C THR A 413 10.62 -0.26 14.15
N ILE A 414 10.71 -1.56 13.87
CA ILE A 414 11.97 -2.30 13.96
C ILE A 414 12.94 -1.80 12.91
N LYS A 415 12.49 -1.72 11.66
CA LYS A 415 13.31 -1.33 10.52
C LYS A 415 13.96 0.06 10.68
N TYR A 416 13.24 1.02 11.25
CA TYR A 416 13.72 2.41 11.35
C TYR A 416 14.32 2.75 12.72
N HIS A 417 13.90 2.08 13.79
CA HIS A 417 14.23 2.49 15.16
C HIS A 417 14.91 1.39 15.96
N SER A 418 15.38 0.29 15.34
CA SER A 418 16.21 -0.72 15.99
C SER A 418 17.49 -0.94 15.21
N ASP A 419 18.59 -1.17 15.94
CA ASP A 419 19.89 -1.51 15.36
C ASP A 419 20.08 -3.04 15.27
N PHE A 420 19.08 -3.82 15.74
CA PHE A 420 19.09 -5.28 15.75
C PHE A 420 17.68 -5.83 15.49
N SER A 421 17.63 -7.09 15.10
CA SER A 421 16.41 -7.80 14.76
C SER A 421 15.62 -8.23 16.02
N VAL A 422 14.38 -8.64 15.84
CA VAL A 422 13.58 -9.24 16.92
C VAL A 422 14.17 -10.58 17.36
N GLU A 423 14.74 -11.34 16.44
CA GLU A 423 15.43 -12.60 16.71
C GLU A 423 16.65 -12.39 17.62
N GLU A 424 17.50 -11.40 17.34
CA GLU A 424 18.65 -11.06 18.18
C GLU A 424 18.22 -10.60 19.56
N PHE A 425 17.17 -9.77 19.66
CA PHE A 425 16.59 -9.34 20.94
C PHE A 425 16.08 -10.53 21.77
N VAL A 426 15.29 -11.41 21.18
CA VAL A 426 14.74 -12.59 21.85
C VAL A 426 15.87 -13.52 22.31
N THR A 427 16.87 -13.76 21.48
CA THR A 427 18.02 -14.62 21.81
C THR A 427 18.78 -14.05 22.99
N ALA A 428 19.12 -12.77 22.97
CA ALA A 428 19.85 -12.11 24.07
C ALA A 428 19.09 -12.18 25.40
N LEU A 429 17.76 -12.02 25.39
CA LEU A 429 16.95 -12.16 26.59
C LEU A 429 16.89 -13.60 27.10
N CYS A 430 16.81 -14.58 26.21
CA CYS A 430 16.81 -15.99 26.56
C CYS A 430 18.16 -16.41 27.17
N GLU A 431 19.29 -15.97 26.60
CA GLU A 431 20.63 -16.20 27.13
C GLU A 431 20.79 -15.56 28.52
N MET A 432 20.36 -14.31 28.67
CA MET A 432 20.33 -13.63 29.97
C MET A 432 19.57 -14.45 31.04
N ALA A 433 18.39 -14.99 30.70
CA ALA A 433 17.59 -15.76 31.64
C ALA A 433 18.25 -17.10 32.01
N VAL A 434 19.01 -17.72 31.11
CA VAL A 434 19.80 -18.94 31.43
C VAL A 434 20.98 -18.61 32.33
N ASP A 435 21.65 -17.50 32.08
CA ASP A 435 22.83 -17.09 32.89
C ASP A 435 22.47 -16.55 34.28
N ASN A 436 21.20 -16.12 34.46
CA ASN A 436 20.72 -15.55 35.74
C ASN A 436 19.45 -16.26 36.22
N PRO A 437 19.55 -17.50 36.72
CA PRO A 437 18.40 -18.34 37.08
C PRO A 437 17.56 -17.79 38.24
N ASP A 438 18.09 -16.87 39.01
CA ASP A 438 17.40 -16.25 40.18
C ASP A 438 16.52 -15.05 39.79
N MET A 439 16.55 -14.62 38.50
CA MET A 439 15.70 -13.55 38.02
C MET A 439 14.25 -14.03 37.80
N PRO A 440 13.25 -13.09 37.75
CA PRO A 440 11.89 -13.45 37.40
C PRO A 440 11.78 -14.14 36.06
N GLN A 441 10.80 -15.05 35.93
CA GLN A 441 10.53 -15.77 34.69
C GLN A 441 10.27 -14.78 33.52
N LEU A 442 10.85 -15.04 32.35
CA LEU A 442 10.46 -14.30 31.14
C LEU A 442 9.22 -14.95 30.50
N VAL A 443 8.20 -14.11 30.25
CA VAL A 443 6.95 -14.51 29.59
C VAL A 443 6.87 -13.79 28.24
N PHE A 444 7.18 -14.51 27.18
CA PHE A 444 7.14 -13.97 25.82
C PHE A 444 5.72 -14.04 25.26
N LYS A 445 5.11 -12.87 24.99
CA LYS A 445 3.75 -12.77 24.45
C LYS A 445 3.80 -12.55 22.95
N GLY A 446 3.26 -13.52 22.20
CA GLY A 446 3.16 -13.45 20.74
C GLY A 446 2.27 -12.31 20.24
N HIS A 447 2.61 -11.76 19.06
CA HIS A 447 1.81 -10.69 18.45
C HIS A 447 0.47 -11.24 17.92
N PRO A 448 -0.68 -10.61 18.24
CA PRO A 448 -2.00 -11.18 17.93
C PRO A 448 -2.34 -11.23 16.44
N VAL A 449 -1.70 -10.41 15.62
CA VAL A 449 -2.08 -10.25 14.18
C VAL A 449 -1.52 -11.33 13.28
N ASN A 450 -0.33 -11.90 13.57
CA ASN A 450 0.33 -12.83 12.66
C ASN A 450 1.11 -13.92 13.37
N LEU A 451 0.41 -14.94 13.80
CA LEU A 451 0.99 -16.08 14.51
C LEU A 451 2.01 -16.88 13.68
N LYS A 452 1.90 -16.88 12.34
CA LYS A 452 2.85 -17.58 11.48
C LYS A 452 4.24 -16.93 11.48
N SER A 453 4.30 -15.60 11.48
CA SER A 453 5.59 -14.90 11.55
C SER A 453 6.23 -14.96 12.94
N MET A 454 5.49 -15.43 13.96
CA MET A 454 6.02 -15.68 15.30
C MET A 454 6.65 -17.06 15.46
N GLN A 455 6.46 -17.98 14.52
CA GLN A 455 6.93 -19.36 14.65
C GLN A 455 8.45 -19.47 14.85
N PRO A 456 9.32 -18.75 14.10
CA PRO A 456 10.76 -18.78 14.35
C PRO A 456 11.13 -18.29 15.75
N LEU A 457 10.50 -17.22 16.23
CA LEU A 457 10.73 -16.68 17.59
C LEU A 457 10.30 -17.67 18.66
N LYS A 458 9.17 -18.32 18.48
CA LYS A 458 8.68 -19.37 19.37
C LYS A 458 9.69 -20.51 19.47
N GLU A 459 10.25 -20.96 18.37
CA GLU A 459 11.26 -22.05 18.35
C GLU A 459 12.53 -21.67 19.11
N ILE A 460 12.99 -20.43 19.01
CA ILE A 460 14.10 -19.90 19.81
C ILE A 460 13.74 -19.95 21.30
N ILE A 461 12.60 -19.35 21.70
CA ILE A 461 12.17 -19.25 23.09
C ILE A 461 12.04 -20.63 23.76
N GLU A 462 11.37 -21.56 23.06
CA GLU A 462 11.19 -22.94 23.56
C GLU A 462 12.51 -23.71 23.60
N GLY A 463 13.45 -23.44 22.66
CA GLY A 463 14.79 -24.00 22.66
C GLY A 463 15.59 -23.64 23.92
N TYR A 464 15.42 -22.43 24.43
CA TYR A 464 16.00 -21.99 25.71
C TYR A 464 15.11 -22.33 26.94
N LYS A 465 14.03 -23.11 26.76
CA LYS A 465 13.07 -23.50 27.79
C LYS A 465 12.36 -22.32 28.48
N GLN A 466 12.24 -21.20 27.75
CA GLN A 466 11.47 -20.05 28.22
C GLN A 466 9.98 -20.18 27.84
N LEU A 467 9.12 -19.39 28.50
CA LEU A 467 7.67 -19.49 28.28
C LEU A 467 7.20 -18.60 27.12
N TYR A 468 6.64 -19.23 26.08
CA TYR A 468 5.93 -18.54 25.01
C TYR A 468 4.42 -18.65 25.18
N VAL A 469 3.72 -17.52 25.13
CA VAL A 469 2.25 -17.42 25.21
C VAL A 469 1.73 -16.79 23.92
N ALA A 470 1.05 -17.58 23.10
CA ALA A 470 0.52 -17.09 21.81
C ALA A 470 -0.75 -16.26 22.00
N ASP A 471 -1.68 -16.81 22.80
CA ASP A 471 -3.04 -16.29 22.95
C ASP A 471 -3.34 -16.05 24.44
N ALA A 472 -3.39 -14.78 24.82
CA ALA A 472 -3.67 -14.35 26.19
C ALA A 472 -4.09 -12.88 26.18
N ASN A 473 -4.82 -12.45 27.21
CA ASN A 473 -5.13 -11.06 27.41
C ASN A 473 -3.88 -10.28 27.83
N PHE A 474 -3.41 -9.39 26.97
CA PHE A 474 -2.20 -8.61 27.21
C PHE A 474 -2.31 -7.73 28.46
N ASN A 475 -3.44 -7.04 28.65
CA ASN A 475 -3.64 -6.16 29.79
C ASN A 475 -3.66 -6.91 31.12
N GLU A 476 -4.17 -8.15 31.15
CA GLU A 476 -4.10 -9.00 32.33
C GLU A 476 -2.65 -9.43 32.64
N LEU A 477 -1.91 -9.82 31.60
CA LEU A 477 -0.50 -10.16 31.75
C LEU A 477 0.30 -8.96 32.25
N VAL A 478 0.14 -7.79 31.63
CA VAL A 478 0.88 -6.59 32.06
C VAL A 478 0.59 -6.23 33.52
N ARG A 479 -0.68 -6.21 33.89
CA ARG A 479 -1.10 -5.80 35.25
C ARG A 479 -0.46 -6.64 36.39
N LYS A 480 -0.08 -7.88 36.11
CA LYS A 480 0.52 -8.81 37.10
C LYS A 480 2.04 -8.95 36.95
N ALA A 481 2.62 -8.36 35.88
CA ALA A 481 4.04 -8.43 35.67
C ALA A 481 4.81 -7.51 36.62
N GLN A 482 6.03 -7.89 37.00
CA GLN A 482 6.93 -7.02 37.75
C GLN A 482 7.60 -5.95 36.89
N ALA A 483 7.80 -6.25 35.60
CA ALA A 483 8.40 -5.34 34.62
C ALA A 483 8.01 -5.77 33.21
N MET A 484 8.27 -4.87 32.25
CA MET A 484 8.19 -5.18 30.82
C MET A 484 9.53 -4.92 30.14
N PHE A 485 9.95 -5.88 29.31
CA PHE A 485 11.05 -5.69 28.38
C PHE A 485 10.49 -5.61 26.97
N VAL A 486 10.77 -4.54 26.26
CA VAL A 486 10.24 -4.28 24.93
C VAL A 486 11.35 -3.81 24.02
N LEU A 487 11.31 -4.24 22.73
CA LEU A 487 12.30 -3.76 21.77
C LEU A 487 12.11 -2.24 21.55
N ASN A 488 10.98 -1.83 20.95
CA ASN A 488 10.56 -0.43 20.81
C ASN A 488 9.07 -0.27 20.48
N GLY A 489 8.27 -1.29 20.78
CA GLY A 489 6.85 -1.33 20.46
C GLY A 489 6.01 -0.44 21.38
N GLY A 490 4.86 0.01 20.87
CA GLY A 490 3.89 0.83 21.63
C GLY A 490 3.30 0.15 22.88
N SER A 491 3.47 -1.16 23.03
CA SER A 491 3.09 -1.90 24.27
C SER A 491 3.82 -1.37 25.52
N GLY A 492 5.00 -0.73 25.35
CA GLY A 492 5.67 -0.05 26.44
C GLY A 492 4.84 1.13 26.99
N GLN A 493 4.19 1.90 26.12
CA GLN A 493 3.28 2.98 26.56
C GLN A 493 2.06 2.44 27.30
N GLU A 494 1.48 1.31 26.85
CA GLU A 494 0.37 0.65 27.58
C GLU A 494 0.81 0.16 28.97
N ALA A 495 2.02 -0.40 29.08
CA ALA A 495 2.57 -0.84 30.37
C ALA A 495 2.78 0.32 31.35
N MET A 496 3.24 1.47 30.87
CA MET A 496 3.39 2.68 31.68
C MET A 496 2.06 3.11 32.32
N LEU A 497 0.95 3.00 31.59
CA LEU A 497 -0.40 3.29 32.12
C LEU A 497 -0.87 2.25 33.14
N HIS A 498 -0.31 1.04 33.14
CA HIS A 498 -0.48 0.06 34.21
C HIS A 498 0.48 0.27 35.38
N GLU A 499 1.31 1.31 35.34
CA GLU A 499 2.30 1.63 36.38
C GLU A 499 3.35 0.51 36.54
N ILE A 500 3.68 -0.16 35.41
CA ILE A 500 4.69 -1.22 35.36
C ILE A 500 6.00 -0.64 34.81
N PRO A 501 7.16 -0.90 35.44
CA PRO A 501 8.44 -0.46 34.96
C PRO A 501 8.76 -1.08 33.58
N VAL A 502 9.27 -0.26 32.67
CA VAL A 502 9.57 -0.65 31.30
C VAL A 502 11.04 -0.46 31.00
N ALA A 503 11.68 -1.48 30.43
CA ALA A 503 12.97 -1.35 29.75
C ALA A 503 12.78 -1.46 28.23
N CYS A 504 13.23 -0.45 27.49
CA CYS A 504 13.19 -0.37 26.04
C CYS A 504 14.58 -0.54 25.46
N PHE A 505 14.76 -1.44 24.48
CA PHE A 505 16.06 -1.81 23.93
C PHE A 505 16.34 -1.19 22.56
N GLY A 506 15.34 -0.56 21.93
CA GLY A 506 15.46 0.21 20.70
C GLY A 506 15.08 1.68 20.92
N ARG A 507 15.04 2.45 19.85
CA ARG A 507 14.60 3.85 19.91
C ARG A 507 13.07 3.92 19.90
N CYS A 508 12.50 4.67 20.85
CA CYS A 508 11.06 4.90 20.95
C CYS A 508 10.77 6.32 21.43
N ASP A 509 9.56 6.80 21.25
CA ASP A 509 9.14 8.15 21.63
C ASP A 509 8.98 8.32 23.15
N TYR A 510 8.80 7.25 23.89
CA TYR A 510 8.71 7.22 25.35
C TYR A 510 10.05 6.88 26.04
N ALA A 511 11.18 6.84 25.28
CA ALA A 511 12.51 6.55 25.82
C ALA A 511 12.93 7.42 27.04
N PRO A 512 12.56 8.71 27.12
CA PRO A 512 12.89 9.53 28.31
C PRO A 512 12.23 9.04 29.61
N ALA A 513 11.08 8.37 29.52
CA ALA A 513 10.31 7.92 30.68
C ALA A 513 10.61 6.48 31.14
N VAL A 514 11.45 5.74 30.39
CA VAL A 514 11.72 4.30 30.65
C VAL A 514 13.21 4.04 30.84
N ILE A 515 13.55 2.82 31.23
CA ILE A 515 14.95 2.37 31.27
C ILE A 515 15.39 2.08 29.82
N ASN A 516 16.49 2.66 29.39
CA ASN A 516 17.11 2.33 28.12
C ASN A 516 18.01 1.11 28.29
N GLY A 517 17.55 -0.04 27.76
CA GLY A 517 18.27 -1.32 27.84
C GLY A 517 19.39 -1.42 26.80
N ASP A 518 20.45 -2.15 27.15
CA ASP A 518 21.51 -2.55 26.22
C ASP A 518 21.36 -4.05 25.91
N ILE A 519 21.22 -4.40 24.65
CA ILE A 519 21.11 -5.81 24.20
C ILE A 519 22.36 -6.63 24.55
N LYS A 520 23.52 -5.98 24.67
CA LYS A 520 24.77 -6.63 25.08
C LYS A 520 24.86 -6.92 26.59
N ASN A 521 24.04 -6.24 27.36
CA ASN A 521 23.90 -6.44 28.81
C ASN A 521 22.44 -6.27 29.24
N PRO A 522 21.53 -7.18 28.81
CA PRO A 522 20.11 -7.03 29.12
C PRO A 522 19.83 -7.19 30.62
N TYR A 523 20.67 -7.90 31.37
CA TYR A 523 20.56 -8.00 32.83
C TYR A 523 20.72 -6.65 33.53
N GLY A 524 21.57 -5.78 33.00
CA GLY A 524 21.73 -4.41 33.51
C GLY A 524 20.43 -3.59 33.47
N ALA A 525 19.52 -3.88 32.54
CA ALA A 525 18.19 -3.25 32.51
C ALA A 525 17.31 -3.71 33.69
N TRP A 526 17.40 -4.99 34.06
CA TRP A 526 16.73 -5.51 35.27
C TRP A 526 17.29 -4.89 36.54
N GLU A 527 18.61 -4.83 36.68
CA GLU A 527 19.27 -4.15 37.81
C GLU A 527 18.87 -2.69 37.93
N ALA A 528 18.80 -1.98 36.80
CA ALA A 528 18.37 -0.59 36.76
C ALA A 528 16.91 -0.44 37.24
N ILE A 529 15.99 -1.32 36.82
CA ILE A 529 14.60 -1.33 37.30
C ILE A 529 14.53 -1.50 38.83
N GLN A 530 15.37 -2.36 39.40
CA GLN A 530 15.40 -2.61 40.87
C GLN A 530 15.92 -1.42 41.67
N ASN A 531 16.79 -0.59 41.08
CA ASN A 531 17.51 0.47 41.75
C ASN A 531 17.02 1.89 41.41
N ASP A 532 16.21 2.06 40.34
CA ASP A 532 15.75 3.37 39.86
C ASP A 532 14.38 3.75 40.44
N ASN A 533 14.18 5.04 40.62
CA ASN A 533 12.87 5.61 40.94
C ASN A 533 12.07 5.87 39.67
N TRP A 534 11.88 4.82 38.87
CA TRP A 534 11.21 4.84 37.55
C TRP A 534 9.80 5.44 37.65
N PHE A 535 9.11 5.30 38.77
CA PHE A 535 7.78 5.84 38.98
C PHE A 535 7.73 7.38 38.85
N LYS A 536 8.82 8.03 39.28
CA LYS A 536 8.94 9.49 39.14
C LYS A 536 9.03 9.92 37.68
N ARG A 537 9.73 9.16 36.83
CA ARG A 537 9.82 9.42 35.41
C ARG A 537 8.50 9.15 34.68
N LEU A 538 7.81 8.09 35.06
CA LEU A 538 6.51 7.75 34.52
C LEU A 538 5.48 8.88 34.72
N ALA A 539 5.49 9.48 35.90
CA ALA A 539 4.58 10.58 36.22
C ALA A 539 4.84 11.85 35.38
N MET A 540 5.99 11.98 34.74
CA MET A 540 6.38 13.12 33.94
C MET A 540 6.09 12.94 32.45
N TYR A 541 5.98 11.72 31.94
CA TYR A 541 5.66 11.41 30.56
C TYR A 541 4.18 11.56 30.27
#